data_4d94f78fde37fe29cf8a81844694fb1d
#
_entry.id   4d94f78fde37fe29cf8a81844694fb1d
#
_cell.length_a   1.000
_cell.length_b   1.000
_cell.length_c   1.000
_cell.angle_alpha   90.00
_cell.angle_beta   90.00
_cell.angle_gamma   90.00
#
_symmetry.space_group_name_H-M   'P 1'
#
loop_
_entity.id
_entity.type
_entity.pdbx_description
1 polymer ?
#
loop_
_entity_poly.entity_id
_entity_poly.type
_entity_poly.pdbx_seq_one_letter_code
_entity_poly.pdbx_strand_id
1 'polypeptide(L)'
;MQSQIQNDLKTADNIGRQFLQAFFNKGTDISNFYGNDSILTFEKESLIGKDEIVGKLKNLQVNTIPTDYSVQPSVNGILIYFAGSFQIVGEQNQMPFTRCIFLAQNNGSYYIKNDIYKVTFG
;
A
#
# COMPACT_ATOMS: atom_id res chain seq x y z
N MET A 1 -2.93 -29.18 7.69
CA MET A 1 -2.37 -28.18 6.78
C MET A 1 -3.37 -27.08 6.43
N GLN A 2 -4.61 -27.42 6.06
CA GLN A 2 -5.61 -26.38 5.75
C GLN A 2 -5.92 -25.49 6.95
N SER A 3 -5.99 -26.03 8.17
CA SER A 3 -6.25 -25.23 9.35
C SER A 3 -5.12 -24.24 9.64
N GLN A 4 -3.87 -24.61 9.34
CA GLN A 4 -2.76 -23.69 9.49
C GLN A 4 -2.85 -22.56 8.48
N ILE A 5 -3.17 -22.85 7.22
CA ILE A 5 -3.36 -21.84 6.18
C ILE A 5 -4.50 -20.89 6.56
N GLN A 6 -5.61 -21.42 7.10
CA GLN A 6 -6.72 -20.59 7.52
C GLN A 6 -6.33 -19.65 8.67
N ASN A 7 -5.53 -20.15 9.62
CA ASN A 7 -5.05 -19.29 10.71
C ASN A 7 -4.10 -18.21 10.19
N ASP A 8 -3.23 -18.57 9.25
CA ASP A 8 -2.32 -17.61 8.63
C ASP A 8 -3.09 -16.53 7.88
N LEU A 9 -4.18 -16.90 7.20
CA LEU A 9 -5.03 -15.94 6.50
C LEU A 9 -5.68 -14.95 7.48
N LYS A 10 -6.18 -15.44 8.60
CA LYS A 10 -6.81 -14.56 9.61
C LYS A 10 -5.79 -13.61 10.21
N THR A 11 -4.61 -14.12 10.54
CA THR A 11 -3.55 -13.30 11.11
C THR A 11 -3.10 -12.24 10.12
N ALA A 12 -2.89 -12.63 8.85
CA ALA A 12 -2.49 -11.70 7.80
C ALA A 12 -3.56 -10.64 7.57
N ASP A 13 -4.84 -11.02 7.56
CA ASP A 13 -5.93 -10.07 7.37
C ASP A 13 -5.95 -9.02 8.49
N ASN A 14 -5.78 -9.46 9.73
CA ASN A 14 -5.76 -8.52 10.86
C ASN A 14 -4.59 -7.54 10.76
N ILE A 15 -3.41 -8.04 10.44
CA ILE A 15 -2.22 -7.19 10.30
C ILE A 15 -2.39 -6.23 9.13
N GLY A 16 -2.85 -6.73 8.00
CA GLY A 16 -3.07 -5.91 6.79
C GLY A 16 -4.07 -4.81 7.02
N ARG A 17 -5.19 -5.14 7.68
CA ARG A 17 -6.23 -4.17 7.98
C ARG A 17 -5.71 -3.05 8.87
N GLN A 18 -5.00 -3.41 9.94
CA GLN A 18 -4.42 -2.43 10.85
C GLN A 18 -3.38 -1.57 10.16
N PHE A 19 -2.57 -2.19 9.28
CA PHE A 19 -1.57 -1.46 8.52
C PHE A 19 -2.21 -0.42 7.61
N LEU A 20 -3.25 -0.82 6.87
CA LEU A 20 -3.93 0.10 5.96
C LEU A 20 -4.61 1.24 6.72
N GLN A 21 -5.21 0.95 7.87
CA GLN A 21 -5.82 1.98 8.70
C GLN A 21 -4.80 3.02 9.14
N ALA A 22 -3.62 2.56 9.56
CA ALA A 22 -2.55 3.47 9.98
C ALA A 22 -2.01 4.26 8.79
N PHE A 23 -1.81 3.59 7.65
CA PHE A 23 -1.23 4.22 6.46
C PHE A 23 -2.14 5.33 5.90
N PHE A 24 -3.45 5.10 5.89
CA PHE A 24 -4.41 6.06 5.36
C PHE A 24 -4.99 6.99 6.43
N ASN A 25 -4.49 6.92 7.65
CA ASN A 25 -4.93 7.83 8.70
C ASN A 25 -4.47 9.24 8.38
N LYS A 26 -5.41 10.18 8.46
CA LYS A 26 -5.13 11.58 8.15
C LYS A 26 -4.03 12.13 9.05
N GLY A 27 -3.07 12.81 8.46
CA GLY A 27 -1.94 13.38 9.20
C GLY A 27 -0.78 12.42 9.43
N THR A 28 -0.87 11.17 8.95
CA THR A 28 0.20 10.20 9.11
C THR A 28 1.41 10.60 8.26
N ASP A 29 2.59 10.47 8.85
CA ASP A 29 3.84 10.61 8.09
C ASP A 29 4.13 9.28 7.40
N ILE A 30 3.89 9.24 6.09
CA ILE A 30 4.03 7.99 5.33
C ILE A 30 5.48 7.53 5.22
N SER A 31 6.45 8.38 5.53
CA SER A 31 7.86 7.96 5.50
C SER A 31 8.15 6.83 6.48
N ASN A 32 7.34 6.71 7.53
CA ASN A 32 7.50 5.63 8.51
C ASN A 32 7.12 4.25 7.98
N PHE A 33 6.48 4.20 6.81
CA PHE A 33 5.99 2.94 6.23
C PHE A 33 6.87 2.41 5.11
N TYR A 34 7.93 3.11 4.75
CA TYR A 34 8.85 2.71 3.68
C TYR A 34 10.27 2.58 4.22
N GLY A 35 11.08 1.78 3.54
CA GLY A 35 12.49 1.60 3.86
C GLY A 35 13.39 1.99 2.70
N ASN A 36 14.70 1.88 2.92
CA ASN A 36 15.68 2.27 1.89
C ASN A 36 15.68 1.30 0.70
N ASP A 37 15.17 0.09 0.90
CA ASP A 37 15.08 -0.92 -0.16
C ASP A 37 13.68 -1.02 -0.77
N SER A 38 12.78 -0.11 -0.41
CA SER A 38 11.43 -0.10 -0.96
C SER A 38 11.44 0.35 -2.42
N ILE A 39 10.50 -0.20 -3.19
CA ILE A 39 10.33 0.15 -4.60
C ILE A 39 8.86 0.50 -4.82
N LEU A 40 8.61 1.68 -5.37
CA LEU A 40 7.29 2.09 -5.83
C LEU A 40 7.31 2.19 -7.34
N THR A 41 6.38 1.50 -7.99
CA THR A 41 6.13 1.72 -9.42
C THR A 41 4.78 2.41 -9.54
N PHE A 42 4.81 3.70 -9.89
CA PHE A 42 3.63 4.49 -10.13
C PHE A 42 3.46 4.65 -11.63
N GLU A 43 2.43 4.03 -12.17
CA GLU A 43 2.20 3.92 -13.60
C GLU A 43 3.40 3.23 -14.25
N LYS A 44 4.24 3.97 -14.95
CA LYS A 44 5.42 3.43 -15.61
C LYS A 44 6.72 3.85 -14.94
N GLU A 45 6.64 4.66 -13.90
CA GLU A 45 7.82 5.22 -13.23
C GLU A 45 8.14 4.41 -11.98
N SER A 46 9.38 3.93 -11.87
CA SER A 46 9.84 3.23 -10.68
C SER A 46 10.76 4.11 -9.86
N LEU A 47 10.49 4.16 -8.56
CA LEU A 47 11.28 4.93 -7.60
C LEU A 47 11.80 3.97 -6.53
N ILE A 48 13.01 4.22 -6.08
CA ILE A 48 13.70 3.34 -5.14
C ILE A 48 14.06 4.14 -3.90
N GLY A 49 13.68 3.60 -2.74
CA GLY A 49 14.04 4.18 -1.46
C GLY A 49 12.99 5.13 -0.92
N LYS A 50 13.01 5.24 0.40
CA LYS A 50 12.02 6.01 1.15
C LYS A 50 11.89 7.46 0.64
N ASP A 51 13.02 8.15 0.44
CA ASP A 51 12.98 9.58 0.14
C ASP A 51 12.35 9.86 -1.21
N GLU A 52 12.73 9.09 -2.25
CA GLU A 52 12.16 9.26 -3.58
C GLU A 52 10.67 8.92 -3.59
N ILE A 53 10.29 7.84 -2.91
CA ILE A 53 8.90 7.38 -2.87
C ILE A 53 8.02 8.41 -2.18
N VAL A 54 8.43 8.86 -1.00
CA VAL A 54 7.65 9.82 -0.22
C VAL A 54 7.54 11.14 -0.97
N GLY A 55 8.61 11.59 -1.62
CA GLY A 55 8.59 12.80 -2.43
C GLY A 55 7.57 12.71 -3.55
N LYS A 56 7.55 11.57 -4.26
CA LYS A 56 6.59 11.35 -5.35
C LYS A 56 5.15 11.37 -4.84
N LEU A 57 4.86 10.62 -3.78
CA LEU A 57 3.51 10.49 -3.27
C LEU A 57 2.98 11.83 -2.72
N LYS A 58 3.83 12.60 -2.06
CA LYS A 58 3.44 13.92 -1.58
C LYS A 58 3.16 14.90 -2.72
N ASN A 59 3.93 14.81 -3.81
CA ASN A 59 3.76 15.72 -4.94
C ASN A 59 2.52 15.40 -5.78
N LEU A 60 1.95 14.20 -5.66
CA LEU A 60 0.74 13.87 -6.39
C LEU A 60 -0.46 14.73 -5.98
N GLN A 61 -0.50 15.18 -4.72
CA GLN A 61 -1.60 15.99 -4.20
C GLN A 61 -2.96 15.39 -4.54
N VAL A 62 -3.15 14.15 -4.10
CA VAL A 62 -4.36 13.40 -4.41
C VAL A 62 -5.00 12.89 -3.13
N ASN A 63 -6.31 12.70 -3.20
CA ASN A 63 -7.05 11.98 -2.18
C ASN A 63 -7.31 10.57 -2.69
N THR A 64 -6.90 9.58 -1.92
CA THR A 64 -7.09 8.19 -2.23
C THR A 64 -8.05 7.59 -1.23
N ILE A 65 -9.11 6.99 -1.73
CA ILE A 65 -10.14 6.38 -0.89
C ILE A 65 -10.18 4.90 -1.22
N PRO A 66 -9.56 4.04 -0.39
CA PRO A 66 -9.64 2.59 -0.62
C PRO A 66 -11.04 2.10 -0.26
N THR A 67 -11.62 1.29 -1.14
CA THR A 67 -12.97 0.76 -0.96
C THR A 67 -13.00 -0.76 -0.87
N ASP A 68 -11.95 -1.43 -1.29
CA ASP A 68 -11.89 -2.88 -1.32
C ASP A 68 -10.45 -3.33 -1.16
N TYR A 69 -10.24 -4.41 -0.42
CA TYR A 69 -8.91 -4.95 -0.27
C TYR A 69 -8.95 -6.46 -0.05
N SER A 70 -7.85 -7.12 -0.42
CA SER A 70 -7.63 -8.55 -0.19
C SER A 70 -6.24 -8.74 0.37
N VAL A 71 -6.11 -9.62 1.35
CA VAL A 71 -4.85 -9.83 2.07
C VAL A 71 -4.53 -11.31 2.06
N GLN A 72 -3.28 -11.64 1.75
CA GLN A 72 -2.77 -13.00 1.81
C GLN A 72 -1.42 -13.04 2.51
N PRO A 73 -1.15 -14.10 3.28
CA PRO A 73 0.21 -14.31 3.77
C PRO A 73 1.12 -14.70 2.60
N SER A 74 2.37 -14.30 2.69
CA SER A 74 3.38 -14.66 1.69
C SER A 74 4.69 -14.95 2.41
N VAL A 75 5.70 -15.35 1.66
CA VAL A 75 6.98 -15.72 2.27
C VAL A 75 7.60 -14.50 2.97
N ASN A 76 7.73 -14.62 4.29
CA ASN A 76 8.29 -13.57 5.16
C ASN A 76 7.55 -12.24 5.08
N GLY A 77 6.24 -12.29 4.79
CA GLY A 77 5.49 -11.05 4.71
C GLY A 77 4.03 -11.24 4.38
N ILE A 78 3.42 -10.14 3.95
CA ILE A 78 1.99 -10.07 3.69
C ILE A 78 1.78 -9.33 2.37
N LEU A 79 0.96 -9.92 1.51
CA LEU A 79 0.58 -9.33 0.23
C LEU A 79 -0.80 -8.71 0.38
N ILE A 80 -0.93 -7.44 -0.03
CA ILE A 80 -2.20 -6.72 0.01
C ILE A 80 -2.48 -6.13 -1.36
N TYR A 81 -3.64 -6.47 -1.90
CA TYR A 81 -4.19 -5.84 -3.10
C TYR A 81 -5.37 -4.98 -2.68
N PHE A 82 -5.41 -3.74 -3.12
CA PHE A 82 -6.56 -2.89 -2.82
C PHE A 82 -6.89 -1.97 -3.99
N ALA A 83 -8.13 -1.53 -4.02
CA ALA A 83 -8.67 -0.71 -5.08
C ALA A 83 -9.57 0.36 -4.46
N GLY A 84 -9.82 1.42 -5.21
CA GLY A 84 -10.68 2.48 -4.74
C GLY A 84 -10.71 3.65 -5.70
N SER A 85 -10.96 4.84 -5.15
CA SER A 85 -11.06 6.09 -5.90
C SER A 85 -9.84 6.95 -5.67
N PHE A 86 -9.43 7.62 -6.74
CA PHE A 86 -8.30 8.53 -6.79
C PHE A 86 -8.82 9.87 -7.30
N GLN A 87 -8.62 10.93 -6.52
CA GLN A 87 -9.10 12.26 -6.88
C GLN A 87 -7.96 13.26 -6.72
N ILE A 88 -7.68 14.01 -7.77
CA ILE A 88 -6.70 15.09 -7.72
C ILE A 88 -7.30 16.24 -6.92
N VAL A 89 -6.54 16.78 -5.97
CA VAL A 89 -6.99 17.87 -5.13
C VAL A 89 -7.34 19.08 -6.02
N GLY A 90 -8.55 19.61 -5.86
CA GLY A 90 -9.05 20.73 -6.66
C GLY A 90 -9.86 20.32 -7.88
N GLU A 91 -9.89 19.03 -8.23
CA GLU A 91 -10.70 18.53 -9.33
C GLU A 91 -11.89 17.74 -8.81
N GLN A 92 -12.96 17.69 -9.60
CA GLN A 92 -14.19 17.00 -9.19
C GLN A 92 -14.21 15.54 -9.62
N ASN A 93 -13.48 15.19 -10.68
CA ASN A 93 -13.53 13.85 -11.23
C ASN A 93 -12.72 12.89 -10.38
N GLN A 94 -13.27 11.70 -10.16
CA GLN A 94 -12.59 10.59 -9.52
C GLN A 94 -12.24 9.54 -10.55
N MET A 95 -11.09 8.91 -10.36
CA MET A 95 -10.63 7.84 -11.24
C MET A 95 -10.43 6.57 -10.41
N PRO A 96 -10.69 5.40 -10.96
CA PRO A 96 -10.36 4.16 -10.26
C PRO A 96 -8.85 3.98 -10.16
N PHE A 97 -8.41 3.43 -9.03
CA PHE A 97 -7.02 3.02 -8.89
C PHE A 97 -6.97 1.59 -8.36
N THR A 98 -5.86 0.92 -8.64
CA THR A 98 -5.51 -0.34 -8.01
C THR A 98 -4.09 -0.25 -7.49
N ARG A 99 -3.85 -0.97 -6.41
CA ARG A 99 -2.54 -0.93 -5.76
C ARG A 99 -2.26 -2.30 -5.17
N CYS A 100 -1.02 -2.76 -5.34
CA CYS A 100 -0.58 -4.02 -4.76
C CYS A 100 0.67 -3.75 -3.97
N ILE A 101 0.65 -4.07 -2.67
CA ILE A 101 1.81 -3.85 -1.82
C ILE A 101 2.23 -5.16 -1.17
N PHE A 102 3.53 -5.30 -0.94
CA PHE A 102 4.08 -6.38 -0.16
C PHE A 102 4.69 -5.80 1.11
N LEU A 103 4.21 -6.25 2.26
CA LEU A 103 4.72 -5.87 3.57
C LEU A 103 5.77 -6.88 4.00
N ALA A 104 7.00 -6.43 4.12
CA ALA A 104 8.09 -7.24 4.63
C ALA A 104 8.29 -6.98 6.11
N GLN A 105 8.82 -7.97 6.80
CA GLN A 105 9.15 -7.83 8.22
C GLN A 105 10.58 -7.37 8.40
N ASN A 106 10.77 -6.47 9.35
CA ASN A 106 12.07 -6.04 9.80
C ASN A 106 12.03 -5.92 11.33
N ASN A 107 12.66 -6.86 12.02
CA ASN A 107 12.71 -6.88 13.50
C ASN A 107 11.32 -6.78 14.14
N GLY A 108 10.36 -7.54 13.60
CA GLY A 108 9.01 -7.58 14.16
C GLY A 108 8.07 -6.50 13.69
N SER A 109 8.57 -5.55 12.91
CA SER A 109 7.73 -4.50 12.32
C SER A 109 7.56 -4.76 10.83
N TYR A 110 6.47 -4.23 10.27
CA TYR A 110 6.19 -4.35 8.85
C TYR A 110 6.44 -3.03 8.14
N TYR A 111 6.95 -3.11 6.92
CA TYR A 111 7.10 -1.92 6.06
C TYR A 111 6.76 -2.32 4.63
N ILE A 112 6.42 -1.33 3.81
CA ILE A 112 6.12 -1.55 2.40
C ILE A 112 7.44 -1.72 1.65
N LYS A 113 7.72 -2.96 1.23
CA LYS A 113 8.89 -3.24 0.42
C LYS A 113 8.60 -3.04 -1.06
N ASN A 114 7.45 -3.49 -1.52
CA ASN A 114 7.02 -3.36 -2.91
C ASN A 114 5.68 -2.67 -2.97
N ASP A 115 5.52 -1.76 -3.93
CA ASP A 115 4.31 -0.97 -4.10
C ASP A 115 4.09 -0.74 -5.59
N ILE A 116 3.03 -1.33 -6.13
CA ILE A 116 2.66 -1.16 -7.53
C ILE A 116 1.33 -0.40 -7.56
N TYR A 117 1.35 0.79 -8.14
CA TYR A 117 0.25 1.74 -8.07
C TYR A 117 -0.20 2.09 -9.49
N LYS A 118 -1.44 1.77 -9.83
CA LYS A 118 -2.00 2.01 -11.16
C LYS A 118 -3.27 2.84 -11.04
N VAL A 119 -3.41 3.82 -11.92
CA VAL A 119 -4.61 4.64 -12.02
C VAL A 119 -5.22 4.39 -13.40
N THR A 120 -6.52 4.15 -13.45
CA THR A 120 -7.21 3.96 -14.71
C THR A 120 -7.74 5.29 -15.18
N PHE A 121 -7.18 5.80 -16.27
CA PHE A 121 -7.61 7.03 -16.89
C PHE A 121 -8.69 6.71 -17.93
N GLY A 122 -9.84 7.26 -17.75
CA GLY A 122 -10.84 7.06 -18.76
C GLY A 122 -12.14 6.74 -18.53
#